data_f1308fb854b9d199457eded627191336
#
_entry.id   f1308fb854b9d199457eded627191336
#
_cell.length_a   1.000
_cell.length_b   1.000
_cell.length_c   1.000
_cell.angle_alpha   90.00
_cell.angle_beta   90.00
_cell.angle_gamma   90.00
#
_symmetry.space_group_name_H-M   'P 1'
#
loop_
_entity.id
_entity.type
_entity.pdbx_description
1 polymer ?
#
loop_
_entity_poly.entity_id
_entity_poly.type
_entity_poly.pdbx_seq_one_letter_code
_entity_poly.pdbx_strand_id
1 'polypeptide(L)'
;MPCDLSFDRCSTFPLSLPLSSLSPSLSSLSFSSVARSPTLPPSARHPPTPNTNNNIKTEPRHGSLGFLPKKRCRRGKGKCKSFPKDDASKPPHLTSFMGYKAGMTHIVRDVDKPGSKLHKKETCEAVTVVETPPMVIVGVVGYVPTSRGLRSLGALWAEHLGDDLRRRFYKNWYKAKKKAFTKYSAGEGGYAAKSAATAEQLKKHATVIRVLAHTNVRAVGIGQKKAHLAEVQVNGGSVEDKVDFALSLFEQPVGIDAVFSQDEMIDAIAITRGRGTEGVVARWGVSRLPRKTHRGLRKVACIGAWHPSRVMWTVARAGQHGFHHRTEMNKKVYKIGKKGDESHKATTEYDVTDKDITPMGGFPHYGVVDEDYIVLKGAIPGSKKRCITLRRSLVPQTSRNALEEIKLKFIDTASKFGHGRFQTSDEKAKTLGRVKA
;
A
#
# COMPACT_ATOMS: atom_id res chain seq x y z
N MET A 1 -46.14 -10.94 -14.57
CA MET A 1 -46.80 -10.58 -13.31
C MET A 1 -45.81 -9.76 -12.51
N PRO A 2 -46.09 -8.46 -12.31
CA PRO A 2 -45.30 -7.57 -11.46
C PRO A 2 -45.89 -7.59 -10.03
N CYS A 3 -45.04 -7.47 -9.03
CA CYS A 3 -45.42 -7.10 -7.69
C CYS A 3 -44.78 -5.79 -7.33
N ASP A 4 -45.57 -4.75 -7.40
CA ASP A 4 -45.38 -3.46 -6.76
C ASP A 4 -45.51 -3.60 -5.24
N LEU A 5 -44.62 -2.96 -4.51
CA LEU A 5 -44.82 -2.57 -3.13
C LEU A 5 -44.24 -1.17 -2.93
N SER A 6 -45.17 -0.24 -2.99
CA SER A 6 -45.10 1.12 -2.47
C SER A 6 -44.92 1.12 -0.95
N PHE A 7 -44.06 1.97 -0.43
CA PHE A 7 -44.10 2.38 0.96
C PHE A 7 -44.08 3.90 1.08
N ASP A 8 -45.09 4.34 1.77
CA ASP A 8 -45.53 5.69 1.99
C ASP A 8 -44.60 6.55 2.87
N ARG A 9 -44.82 7.81 2.66
CA ARG A 9 -44.37 9.00 3.36
C ARG A 9 -44.58 8.94 4.89
N CYS A 10 -43.66 9.55 5.62
CA CYS A 10 -43.97 10.24 6.87
C CYS A 10 -43.16 11.52 6.99
N SER A 11 -43.82 12.59 6.79
CA SER A 11 -43.99 13.92 7.40
C SER A 11 -42.81 14.57 8.11
N THR A 12 -42.43 15.65 7.56
CA THR A 12 -42.02 17.00 8.00
C THR A 12 -42.28 17.39 9.44
N PHE A 13 -41.28 17.95 10.12
CA PHE A 13 -41.42 19.04 11.05
C PHE A 13 -40.25 20.03 10.92
N PRO A 14 -40.54 21.35 10.82
CA PRO A 14 -39.55 22.41 10.87
C PRO A 14 -39.51 23.02 12.26
N LEU A 15 -38.34 23.37 12.76
CA LEU A 15 -38.18 24.32 13.84
C LEU A 15 -37.06 25.32 13.49
N SER A 16 -37.54 26.45 13.07
CA SER A 16 -36.84 27.73 13.05
C SER A 16 -36.79 28.31 14.44
N LEU A 17 -35.66 28.86 14.89
CA LEU A 17 -35.59 30.02 15.77
C LEU A 17 -34.22 30.69 15.70
N PRO A 18 -34.09 31.99 16.08
CA PRO A 18 -33.30 32.95 15.35
C PRO A 18 -31.97 33.34 16.01
N LEU A 19 -31.16 34.00 15.21
CA LEU A 19 -29.99 34.77 15.60
C LEU A 19 -30.35 35.92 16.53
N SER A 20 -29.60 36.08 17.61
CA SER A 20 -29.35 37.42 18.20
C SER A 20 -27.87 37.56 18.61
N SER A 21 -27.28 38.53 17.99
CA SER A 21 -26.05 39.25 18.27
C SER A 21 -25.79 39.55 19.71
N LEU A 22 -24.55 39.51 20.17
CA LEU A 22 -23.90 40.54 21.03
C LEU A 22 -22.43 40.15 21.33
N SER A 23 -21.51 40.87 20.75
CA SER A 23 -20.23 41.21 21.39
C SER A 23 -20.43 42.52 22.13
N PRO A 24 -19.68 42.90 23.18
CA PRO A 24 -18.32 43.39 23.01
C PRO A 24 -17.35 43.30 24.20
N SER A 25 -16.15 43.69 23.89
CA SER A 25 -15.19 44.53 24.64
C SER A 25 -14.33 43.90 25.73
N LEU A 26 -13.06 44.09 25.43
CA LEU A 26 -11.88 44.19 26.33
C LEU A 26 -12.12 45.04 27.57
N SER A 27 -11.54 44.60 28.69
CA SER A 27 -10.77 45.51 29.59
C SER A 27 -9.83 44.69 30.47
N SER A 28 -8.62 45.16 30.48
CA SER A 28 -7.48 44.90 31.36
C SER A 28 -7.79 45.20 32.80
N LEU A 29 -7.22 44.44 33.77
CA LEU A 29 -6.68 45.01 35.03
C LEU A 29 -5.85 43.95 35.80
N SER A 30 -4.71 44.32 36.06
CA SER A 30 -3.59 44.19 36.99
C SER A 30 -3.79 43.52 38.34
N PHE A 31 -2.73 42.80 38.71
CA PHE A 31 -2.03 42.64 40.00
C PHE A 31 -2.78 42.79 41.33
N SER A 32 -2.72 41.80 42.20
CA SER A 32 -1.85 41.68 43.37
C SER A 32 -2.47 40.87 44.49
N SER A 33 -1.63 40.29 45.22
CA SER A 33 -1.59 39.97 46.65
C SER A 33 -1.74 38.53 47.09
N VAL A 34 -0.60 38.10 47.58
CA VAL A 34 -0.37 36.96 48.47
C VAL A 34 -1.28 37.01 49.69
N ALA A 35 -2.10 35.95 49.87
CA ALA A 35 -2.73 35.69 51.17
C ALA A 35 -2.31 34.27 51.63
N ARG A 36 -1.54 34.25 52.71
CA ARG A 36 -1.21 33.05 53.49
C ARG A 36 -2.47 32.46 54.09
N SER A 37 -2.79 31.22 53.76
CA SER A 37 -3.83 30.46 54.44
C SER A 37 -3.31 29.85 55.76
N PRO A 38 -4.13 29.72 56.79
CA PRO A 38 -3.71 29.28 58.13
C PRO A 38 -3.47 27.75 58.17
N THR A 39 -2.44 27.38 58.88
CA THR A 39 -2.06 26.02 59.22
C THR A 39 -3.11 25.37 60.13
N LEU A 40 -3.71 24.24 59.66
CA LEU A 40 -4.54 23.36 60.47
C LEU A 40 -3.68 22.45 61.36
N PRO A 41 -4.14 22.09 62.56
CA PRO A 41 -3.39 21.26 63.50
C PRO A 41 -3.31 19.79 62.99
N PRO A 42 -2.30 19.02 63.45
CA PRO A 42 -2.09 17.64 63.00
C PRO A 42 -3.20 16.72 63.54
N SER A 43 -4.07 16.26 62.64
CA SER A 43 -5.07 15.23 62.97
C SER A 43 -4.41 13.87 63.15
N ALA A 44 -4.96 13.12 64.11
CA ALA A 44 -4.57 11.81 64.59
C ALA A 44 -4.15 10.85 63.47
N ARG A 45 -2.97 10.19 63.67
CA ARG A 45 -2.48 9.13 62.82
C ARG A 45 -3.45 7.96 62.91
N HIS A 46 -4.16 7.71 61.83
CA HIS A 46 -4.78 6.40 61.58
C HIS A 46 -3.68 5.35 61.43
N PRO A 47 -3.88 4.13 61.91
CA PRO A 47 -2.94 3.05 61.69
C PRO A 47 -2.81 2.79 60.17
N PRO A 48 -1.62 2.44 59.68
CA PRO A 48 -1.43 2.18 58.28
C PRO A 48 -2.34 1.04 57.85
N THR A 49 -3.28 1.31 56.97
CA THR A 49 -4.00 0.27 56.22
C THR A 49 -2.98 -0.62 55.54
N PRO A 50 -3.15 -1.97 55.56
CA PRO A 50 -2.23 -2.87 54.90
C PRO A 50 -2.11 -2.44 53.43
N ASN A 51 -0.89 -2.21 53.05
CA ASN A 51 -0.50 -1.74 51.70
C ASN A 51 -0.80 -2.88 50.72
N THR A 52 -2.02 -2.96 50.23
CA THR A 52 -2.38 -3.73 49.07
C THR A 52 -1.89 -2.97 47.83
N ASN A 53 -0.56 -2.84 47.72
CA ASN A 53 0.09 -2.53 46.46
C ASN A 53 -0.14 -3.74 45.53
N ASN A 54 -1.36 -3.88 45.09
CA ASN A 54 -1.63 -4.48 43.81
C ASN A 54 -1.00 -3.57 42.78
N ASN A 55 0.29 -3.74 42.51
CA ASN A 55 0.94 -3.30 41.29
C ASN A 55 0.16 -3.93 40.16
N ILE A 56 -0.95 -3.31 39.79
CA ILE A 56 -1.61 -3.57 38.51
C ILE A 56 -0.57 -3.13 37.50
N LYS A 57 0.27 -4.04 37.04
CA LYS A 57 1.14 -3.83 35.91
C LYS A 57 0.23 -3.53 34.76
N THR A 58 0.07 -2.26 34.44
CA THR A 58 -0.63 -1.79 33.26
C THR A 58 0.26 -2.13 32.07
N GLU A 59 0.09 -3.32 31.53
CA GLU A 59 0.75 -3.72 30.29
C GLU A 59 0.17 -2.87 29.14
N PRO A 60 1.04 -2.43 28.19
CA PRO A 60 0.56 -1.80 26.97
C PRO A 60 -0.45 -2.70 26.25
N ARG A 61 -1.43 -2.09 25.59
CA ARG A 61 -2.43 -2.83 24.83
C ARG A 61 -1.80 -3.70 23.76
N HIS A 62 -2.20 -4.98 23.67
CA HIS A 62 -1.83 -5.85 22.57
C HIS A 62 -2.65 -5.54 21.31
N GLY A 63 -1.96 -5.15 20.25
CA GLY A 63 -2.56 -4.80 18.96
C GLY A 63 -3.21 -3.41 18.92
N SER A 64 -3.30 -2.86 17.72
CA SER A 64 -3.90 -1.55 17.45
C SER A 64 -5.38 -1.65 17.14
N LEU A 65 -6.20 -0.79 17.73
CA LEU A 65 -7.62 -0.67 17.44
C LEU A 65 -7.90 0.09 16.13
N GLY A 66 -6.92 0.84 15.62
CA GLY A 66 -7.05 1.59 14.36
C GLY A 66 -7.15 0.69 13.11
N PHE A 67 -6.87 -0.61 13.24
CA PHE A 67 -6.99 -1.59 12.15
C PHE A 67 -8.22 -2.49 12.29
N LEU A 68 -9.21 -2.09 13.06
CA LEU A 68 -10.48 -2.78 13.17
C LEU A 68 -11.49 -2.28 12.11
N PRO A 69 -12.42 -3.14 11.69
CA PRO A 69 -12.55 -4.57 11.95
C PRO A 69 -11.52 -5.40 11.18
N LYS A 70 -10.94 -6.43 11.83
CA LYS A 70 -10.02 -7.40 11.20
C LYS A 70 -10.79 -8.43 10.38
N LYS A 71 -11.47 -8.00 9.32
CA LYS A 71 -12.18 -8.89 8.39
C LYS A 71 -11.37 -9.16 7.12
N ARG A 72 -11.73 -10.21 6.39
CA ARG A 72 -11.14 -10.53 5.09
C ARG A 72 -11.44 -9.42 4.09
N CYS A 73 -10.43 -8.93 3.37
CA CYS A 73 -10.59 -7.92 2.33
C CYS A 73 -11.46 -8.47 1.18
N ARG A 74 -12.36 -7.66 0.63
CA ARG A 74 -13.19 -8.04 -0.51
C ARG A 74 -12.41 -8.13 -1.83
N ARG A 75 -11.24 -7.51 -1.92
CA ARG A 75 -10.41 -7.40 -3.13
C ARG A 75 -9.11 -8.16 -2.95
N GLY A 76 -8.58 -8.74 -4.03
CA GLY A 76 -7.30 -9.45 -4.03
C GLY A 76 -6.08 -8.54 -4.21
N LYS A 77 -6.25 -7.27 -4.63
CA LYS A 77 -5.19 -6.28 -4.78
C LYS A 77 -5.41 -5.05 -3.90
N GLY A 78 -4.35 -4.35 -3.56
CA GLY A 78 -4.40 -3.07 -2.86
C GLY A 78 -5.12 -2.00 -3.68
N LYS A 79 -5.98 -1.21 -3.04
CA LYS A 79 -6.59 -0.02 -3.64
C LYS A 79 -5.89 1.22 -3.12
N CYS A 80 -5.42 2.07 -4.02
CA CYS A 80 -4.98 3.40 -3.67
C CYS A 80 -6.22 4.22 -3.23
N LYS A 81 -6.25 4.66 -1.97
CA LYS A 81 -7.37 5.42 -1.41
C LYS A 81 -7.16 6.92 -1.52
N SER A 82 -5.91 7.34 -1.50
CA SER A 82 -5.49 8.73 -1.61
C SER A 82 -4.29 8.83 -2.54
N PHE A 83 -4.20 9.89 -3.28
CA PHE A 83 -3.07 10.23 -4.13
C PHE A 83 -2.36 11.46 -3.56
N PRO A 84 -1.09 11.73 -3.92
CA PRO A 84 -0.40 12.96 -3.54
C PRO A 84 -1.20 14.19 -3.97
N LYS A 85 -1.00 15.30 -3.27
CA LYS A 85 -1.55 16.59 -3.72
C LYS A 85 -1.03 16.90 -5.11
N ASP A 86 -1.88 17.51 -5.89
CA ASP A 86 -1.53 18.00 -7.22
C ASP A 86 -0.69 19.28 -7.11
N ASP A 87 0.28 19.41 -8.00
CA ASP A 87 1.19 20.55 -8.09
C ASP A 87 1.28 20.97 -9.56
N ALA A 88 0.57 22.02 -9.90
CA ALA A 88 0.50 22.51 -11.28
C ALA A 88 1.84 23.04 -11.82
N SER A 89 2.81 23.34 -10.96
CA SER A 89 4.13 23.81 -11.39
C SER A 89 5.00 22.72 -12.03
N LYS A 90 4.65 21.47 -11.85
CA LYS A 90 5.38 20.32 -12.41
C LYS A 90 4.77 19.85 -13.73
N PRO A 91 5.54 19.22 -14.61
CA PRO A 91 4.98 18.62 -15.81
C PRO A 91 4.02 17.46 -15.45
N PRO A 92 3.07 17.14 -16.33
CA PRO A 92 2.16 16.02 -16.13
C PRO A 92 2.91 14.71 -15.89
N HIS A 93 2.54 13.97 -14.83
CA HIS A 93 3.18 12.71 -14.47
C HIS A 93 2.23 11.76 -13.75
N LEU A 94 2.55 10.46 -13.79
CA LEU A 94 1.82 9.42 -13.10
C LEU A 94 2.25 9.33 -11.64
N THR A 95 1.30 9.00 -10.75
CA THR A 95 1.52 8.96 -9.29
C THR A 95 1.60 7.57 -8.68
N SER A 96 1.27 6.53 -9.43
CA SER A 96 1.31 5.15 -8.93
C SER A 96 1.59 4.13 -10.03
N PHE A 97 2.07 2.96 -9.60
CA PHE A 97 2.43 1.84 -10.47
C PHE A 97 1.98 0.51 -9.86
N MET A 98 1.93 -0.56 -10.65
CA MET A 98 1.58 -1.90 -10.19
C MET A 98 2.68 -2.88 -10.51
N GLY A 99 3.09 -3.67 -9.51
CA GLY A 99 4.07 -4.75 -9.69
C GLY A 99 3.67 -6.02 -8.96
N TYR A 100 4.50 -7.05 -9.08
CA TYR A 100 4.29 -8.36 -8.47
C TYR A 100 5.41 -8.66 -7.49
N LYS A 101 5.07 -9.02 -6.25
CA LYS A 101 6.08 -9.38 -5.24
C LYS A 101 6.77 -10.67 -5.64
N ALA A 102 8.06 -10.58 -5.98
CA ALA A 102 8.88 -11.73 -6.32
C ALA A 102 9.39 -12.43 -5.06
N GLY A 103 10.19 -11.75 -4.25
CA GLY A 103 10.78 -12.33 -3.07
C GLY A 103 11.51 -11.32 -2.22
N MET A 104 12.38 -11.82 -1.37
CA MET A 104 13.25 -11.01 -0.54
C MET A 104 14.68 -11.53 -0.62
N THR A 105 15.61 -10.61 -0.54
CA THR A 105 17.04 -10.89 -0.39
C THR A 105 17.62 -9.92 0.61
N HIS A 106 18.93 -9.95 0.80
CA HIS A 106 19.65 -8.94 1.57
C HIS A 106 20.72 -8.28 0.71
N ILE A 107 21.10 -7.12 1.13
CA ILE A 107 22.12 -6.30 0.49
C ILE A 107 23.11 -5.82 1.54
N VAL A 108 24.30 -5.47 1.12
CA VAL A 108 25.27 -4.73 1.93
C VAL A 108 25.45 -3.35 1.33
N ARG A 109 25.39 -2.34 2.15
CA ARG A 109 25.60 -0.95 1.78
C ARG A 109 26.33 -0.16 2.84
N ASP A 110 26.96 0.93 2.47
CA ASP A 110 27.43 1.94 3.39
C ASP A 110 26.27 2.86 3.82
N VAL A 111 26.25 3.17 5.10
CA VAL A 111 25.22 4.07 5.65
C VAL A 111 25.79 5.49 5.69
N ASP A 112 25.17 6.39 4.96
CA ASP A 112 25.46 7.82 5.07
C ASP A 112 24.45 8.53 6.00
N LYS A 113 24.79 8.57 7.27
CA LYS A 113 23.98 9.17 8.33
C LYS A 113 24.83 9.96 9.31
N PRO A 114 25.19 11.20 8.98
CA PRO A 114 25.96 12.05 9.91
C PRO A 114 25.27 12.13 11.27
N GLY A 115 26.05 11.93 12.34
CA GLY A 115 25.56 11.90 13.72
C GLY A 115 25.00 10.56 14.20
N SER A 116 24.93 9.51 13.36
CA SER A 116 24.58 8.16 13.76
C SER A 116 25.82 7.34 14.08
N LYS A 117 25.70 6.39 15.03
CA LYS A 117 26.75 5.37 15.31
C LYS A 117 27.02 4.45 14.12
N LEU A 118 26.14 4.41 13.12
CA LEU A 118 26.25 3.59 11.91
C LEU A 118 26.84 4.37 10.73
N HIS A 119 27.11 5.68 10.86
CA HIS A 119 27.66 6.48 9.78
C HIS A 119 28.99 5.92 9.29
N LYS A 120 29.15 5.82 7.97
CA LYS A 120 30.30 5.22 7.28
C LYS A 120 30.56 3.75 7.62
N LYS A 121 29.56 3.03 8.17
CA LYS A 121 29.68 1.59 8.43
C LYS A 121 28.89 0.79 7.42
N GLU A 122 29.42 -0.35 7.07
CA GLU A 122 28.71 -1.36 6.27
C GLU A 122 27.57 -1.96 7.08
N THR A 123 26.42 -2.04 6.46
CA THR A 123 25.24 -2.66 7.07
C THR A 123 24.60 -3.65 6.11
N CYS A 124 24.20 -4.79 6.66
CA CYS A 124 23.40 -5.77 5.95
C CYS A 124 21.93 -5.46 6.17
N GLU A 125 21.19 -5.19 5.11
CA GLU A 125 19.77 -4.84 5.16
C GLU A 125 18.91 -5.79 4.31
N ALA A 126 17.73 -6.13 4.82
CA ALA A 126 16.77 -6.90 4.05
C ALA A 126 16.08 -6.02 3.02
N VAL A 127 15.88 -6.57 1.82
CA VAL A 127 15.17 -5.89 0.72
C VAL A 127 14.14 -6.81 0.09
N THR A 128 13.10 -6.21 -0.47
CA THR A 128 12.09 -6.92 -1.24
C THR A 128 12.20 -6.57 -2.71
N VAL A 129 12.24 -7.60 -3.56
CA VAL A 129 12.21 -7.46 -5.02
C VAL A 129 10.75 -7.53 -5.48
N VAL A 130 10.34 -6.53 -6.24
CA VAL A 130 9.03 -6.44 -6.88
C VAL A 130 9.26 -6.35 -8.39
N GLU A 131 8.76 -7.31 -9.14
CA GLU A 131 8.78 -7.30 -10.59
C GLU A 131 7.69 -6.35 -11.10
N THR A 132 8.05 -5.47 -12.01
CA THR A 132 7.21 -4.35 -12.46
C THR A 132 7.14 -4.31 -13.98
N PRO A 133 6.48 -5.30 -14.59
CA PRO A 133 6.30 -5.28 -16.04
C PRO A 133 5.64 -3.97 -16.48
N PRO A 134 5.95 -3.44 -17.65
CA PRO A 134 5.36 -2.20 -18.14
C PRO A 134 3.83 -2.23 -18.04
N MET A 135 3.23 -1.13 -17.56
CA MET A 135 1.78 -0.99 -17.54
C MET A 135 1.30 -0.43 -18.87
N VAL A 136 0.12 -0.87 -19.32
CA VAL A 136 -0.55 -0.30 -20.49
C VAL A 136 -1.71 0.58 -20.05
N ILE A 137 -1.76 1.80 -20.56
CA ILE A 137 -2.84 2.74 -20.29
C ILE A 137 -3.95 2.52 -21.31
N VAL A 138 -5.17 2.31 -20.82
CA VAL A 138 -6.32 1.90 -21.65
C VAL A 138 -7.54 2.79 -21.46
N GLY A 139 -7.40 3.89 -20.77
CA GLY A 139 -8.48 4.84 -20.63
C GLY A 139 -8.17 6.00 -19.71
N VAL A 140 -8.99 7.01 -19.77
CA VAL A 140 -8.97 8.18 -18.89
C VAL A 140 -10.34 8.39 -18.27
N VAL A 141 -10.37 8.84 -17.03
CA VAL A 141 -11.58 9.14 -16.27
C VAL A 141 -11.42 10.51 -15.63
N GLY A 142 -12.35 11.41 -15.89
CA GLY A 142 -12.42 12.69 -15.20
C GLY A 142 -13.36 12.65 -14.01
N TYR A 143 -12.99 13.38 -12.97
CA TYR A 143 -13.76 13.52 -11.74
C TYR A 143 -14.03 14.98 -11.43
N VAL A 144 -15.21 15.23 -10.87
CA VAL A 144 -15.63 16.53 -10.38
C VAL A 144 -15.89 16.41 -8.87
N PRO A 145 -15.43 17.36 -8.05
CA PRO A 145 -15.76 17.40 -6.64
C PRO A 145 -17.23 17.77 -6.45
N THR A 146 -17.89 17.03 -5.58
CA THR A 146 -19.26 17.32 -5.15
C THR A 146 -19.30 17.33 -3.62
N SER A 147 -20.37 17.84 -3.04
CA SER A 147 -20.56 17.84 -1.59
C SER A 147 -20.49 16.43 -0.96
N ARG A 148 -20.68 15.37 -1.75
CA ARG A 148 -20.59 13.96 -1.31
C ARG A 148 -19.28 13.27 -1.68
N GLY A 149 -18.28 14.01 -2.17
CA GLY A 149 -16.99 13.50 -2.64
C GLY A 149 -16.84 13.57 -4.15
N LEU A 150 -15.81 12.92 -4.69
CA LEU A 150 -15.53 12.91 -6.12
C LEU A 150 -16.57 12.06 -6.88
N ARG A 151 -17.20 12.66 -7.89
CA ARG A 151 -18.08 12.00 -8.84
C ARG A 151 -17.37 11.88 -10.19
N SER A 152 -17.46 10.72 -10.84
CA SER A 152 -16.97 10.54 -12.21
C SER A 152 -17.87 11.33 -13.17
N LEU A 153 -17.26 12.15 -14.03
CA LEU A 153 -17.92 12.90 -15.10
C LEU A 153 -18.14 11.99 -16.31
N GLY A 154 -17.06 11.39 -16.79
CA GLY A 154 -17.03 10.50 -17.92
C GLY A 154 -15.78 9.65 -17.94
N ALA A 155 -15.76 8.64 -18.78
CA ALA A 155 -14.60 7.80 -19.04
C ALA A 155 -14.46 7.55 -20.55
N LEU A 156 -13.26 7.77 -21.05
CA LEU A 156 -12.87 7.42 -22.41
C LEU A 156 -11.94 6.21 -22.35
N TRP A 157 -12.24 5.16 -23.09
CA TRP A 157 -11.40 3.98 -23.23
C TRP A 157 -10.60 4.05 -24.54
N ALA A 158 -9.46 3.40 -24.59
CA ALA A 158 -8.71 3.23 -25.83
C ALA A 158 -9.48 2.35 -26.82
N GLU A 159 -9.16 2.47 -28.09
CA GLU A 159 -9.83 1.73 -29.16
C GLU A 159 -9.56 0.25 -29.10
N HIS A 160 -8.28 -0.13 -28.97
CA HIS A 160 -7.84 -1.51 -28.96
C HIS A 160 -7.55 -1.99 -27.54
N LEU A 161 -8.34 -2.93 -27.07
CA LEU A 161 -8.19 -3.50 -25.72
C LEU A 161 -7.70 -4.94 -25.82
N GLY A 162 -6.53 -5.20 -25.22
CA GLY A 162 -5.94 -6.54 -25.16
C GLY A 162 -6.79 -7.55 -24.41
N ASP A 163 -6.66 -8.83 -24.79
CA ASP A 163 -7.38 -9.95 -24.16
C ASP A 163 -7.12 -10.06 -22.65
N ASP A 164 -5.94 -9.68 -22.19
CA ASP A 164 -5.56 -9.70 -20.77
C ASP A 164 -6.47 -8.79 -19.94
N LEU A 165 -6.74 -7.59 -20.46
CA LEU A 165 -7.71 -6.67 -19.88
C LEU A 165 -9.13 -7.17 -20.05
N ARG A 166 -9.52 -7.62 -21.24
CA ARG A 166 -10.88 -8.12 -21.52
C ARG A 166 -11.26 -9.26 -20.60
N ARG A 167 -10.31 -10.13 -20.21
CA ARG A 167 -10.51 -11.17 -19.20
C ARG A 167 -10.99 -10.63 -17.85
N ARG A 168 -10.67 -9.37 -17.49
CA ARG A 168 -11.08 -8.74 -16.23
C ARG A 168 -12.59 -8.53 -16.14
N PHE A 169 -13.26 -8.35 -17.25
CA PHE A 169 -14.70 -8.12 -17.30
C PHE A 169 -15.54 -9.41 -17.24
N TYR A 170 -14.89 -10.58 -17.34
CA TYR A 170 -15.57 -11.87 -17.31
C TYR A 170 -15.23 -12.66 -16.04
N LYS A 171 -16.24 -13.36 -15.51
CA LYS A 171 -16.01 -14.36 -14.47
C LYS A 171 -15.44 -15.65 -15.08
N ASN A 172 -16.05 -16.14 -16.16
CA ASN A 172 -15.73 -17.39 -16.85
C ASN A 172 -15.35 -17.11 -18.32
N TRP A 173 -14.08 -16.82 -18.57
CA TRP A 173 -13.57 -16.50 -19.90
C TRP A 173 -13.78 -17.62 -20.92
N TYR A 174 -13.59 -18.86 -20.52
CA TYR A 174 -13.67 -20.01 -21.40
C TYR A 174 -15.09 -20.28 -21.94
N LYS A 175 -16.14 -19.93 -21.19
CA LYS A 175 -17.55 -20.06 -21.59
C LYS A 175 -18.13 -18.79 -22.24
N ALA A 176 -17.40 -17.68 -22.24
CA ALA A 176 -17.91 -16.39 -22.66
C ALA A 176 -17.82 -16.21 -24.18
N LYS A 177 -18.80 -15.50 -24.77
CA LYS A 177 -18.79 -15.12 -26.21
C LYS A 177 -17.76 -14.01 -26.53
N LYS A 178 -17.04 -13.48 -25.54
CA LYS A 178 -15.94 -12.51 -25.66
C LYS A 178 -16.27 -11.20 -26.42
N LYS A 179 -17.52 -10.76 -26.36
CA LYS A 179 -18.03 -9.57 -27.09
C LYS A 179 -17.83 -8.24 -26.34
N ALA A 180 -17.09 -8.21 -25.17
CA ALA A 180 -16.85 -6.96 -24.46
C ALA A 180 -16.04 -5.99 -25.35
N PHE A 181 -16.51 -4.75 -25.40
CA PHE A 181 -15.95 -3.65 -26.18
C PHE A 181 -15.94 -3.79 -27.72
N THR A 182 -16.44 -4.86 -28.32
CA THR A 182 -16.47 -4.99 -29.78
C THR A 182 -17.30 -3.92 -30.46
N LYS A 183 -18.45 -3.53 -29.91
CA LYS A 183 -19.26 -2.43 -30.44
C LYS A 183 -18.58 -1.06 -30.25
N TYR A 184 -17.73 -0.94 -29.24
CA TYR A 184 -17.02 0.29 -28.95
C TYR A 184 -15.87 0.52 -29.94
N SER A 185 -15.12 -0.52 -30.29
CA SER A 185 -13.99 -0.41 -31.22
C SER A 185 -14.40 -0.31 -32.68
N ALA A 186 -15.46 -1.02 -33.13
CA ALA A 186 -15.82 -1.15 -34.54
C ALA A 186 -17.21 -0.59 -34.91
N GLY A 187 -17.99 -0.05 -33.97
CA GLY A 187 -19.36 0.39 -34.22
C GLY A 187 -19.50 1.86 -34.59
N GLU A 188 -20.50 2.18 -35.41
CA GLU A 188 -21.00 3.56 -35.56
C GLU A 188 -21.36 4.12 -34.19
N GLY A 189 -20.80 5.29 -33.83
CA GLY A 189 -20.91 5.85 -32.47
C GLY A 189 -19.97 5.18 -31.43
N GLY A 190 -18.92 4.47 -31.87
CA GLY A 190 -17.85 3.90 -31.06
C GLY A 190 -16.79 4.90 -30.62
N TYR A 191 -15.53 4.47 -30.64
CA TYR A 191 -14.40 5.29 -30.21
C TYR A 191 -14.25 6.58 -31.02
N ALA A 192 -14.24 6.47 -32.36
CA ALA A 192 -14.01 7.61 -33.24
C ALA A 192 -15.03 8.74 -33.04
N ALA A 193 -16.32 8.40 -32.86
CA ALA A 193 -17.38 9.38 -32.65
C ALA A 193 -17.40 10.01 -31.25
N LYS A 194 -16.92 9.29 -30.24
CA LYS A 194 -17.00 9.72 -28.83
C LYS A 194 -15.72 10.31 -28.28
N SER A 195 -14.58 9.99 -28.89
CA SER A 195 -13.27 10.36 -28.35
C SER A 195 -13.10 11.87 -28.21
N ALA A 196 -13.33 12.64 -29.29
CA ALA A 196 -13.18 14.09 -29.29
C ALA A 196 -14.16 14.77 -28.32
N ALA A 197 -15.45 14.48 -28.43
CA ALA A 197 -16.47 15.07 -27.55
C ALA A 197 -16.26 14.76 -26.09
N THR A 198 -15.87 13.51 -25.76
CA THR A 198 -15.59 13.13 -24.38
C THR A 198 -14.30 13.79 -23.88
N ALA A 199 -13.26 13.89 -24.71
CA ALA A 199 -12.02 14.56 -24.33
C ALA A 199 -12.26 16.06 -24.03
N GLU A 200 -13.02 16.77 -24.87
CA GLU A 200 -13.41 18.16 -24.63
C GLU A 200 -14.23 18.32 -23.35
N GLN A 201 -15.19 17.43 -23.13
CA GLN A 201 -15.99 17.43 -21.90
C GLN A 201 -15.11 17.23 -20.65
N LEU A 202 -14.09 16.37 -20.73
CA LEU A 202 -13.13 16.17 -19.64
C LEU A 202 -12.25 17.40 -19.44
N LYS A 203 -11.78 18.06 -20.50
CA LYS A 203 -11.00 19.30 -20.43
C LYS A 203 -11.78 20.42 -19.75
N LYS A 204 -13.04 20.62 -20.15
CA LYS A 204 -13.88 21.72 -19.66
C LYS A 204 -14.37 21.56 -18.22
N HIS A 205 -14.71 20.36 -17.80
CA HIS A 205 -15.47 20.16 -16.56
C HIS A 205 -14.77 19.32 -15.49
N ALA A 206 -13.75 18.55 -15.82
CA ALA A 206 -13.07 17.74 -14.82
C ALA A 206 -12.08 18.57 -14.00
N THR A 207 -11.94 18.24 -12.74
CA THR A 207 -10.91 18.81 -11.85
C THR A 207 -9.80 17.80 -11.53
N VAL A 208 -10.12 16.51 -11.53
CA VAL A 208 -9.16 15.46 -11.28
C VAL A 208 -9.19 14.46 -12.41
N ILE A 209 -8.03 14.22 -13.01
CA ILE A 209 -7.85 13.27 -14.10
C ILE A 209 -7.14 12.02 -13.56
N ARG A 210 -7.70 10.86 -13.90
CA ARG A 210 -7.09 9.55 -13.61
C ARG A 210 -7.06 8.71 -14.87
N VAL A 211 -5.94 8.03 -15.10
CA VAL A 211 -5.82 7.04 -16.15
C VAL A 211 -6.18 5.65 -15.63
N LEU A 212 -6.73 4.84 -16.52
CA LEU A 212 -6.98 3.42 -16.30
C LEU A 212 -5.78 2.65 -16.84
N ALA A 213 -5.00 2.06 -15.96
CA ALA A 213 -3.83 1.28 -16.34
C ALA A 213 -4.00 -0.19 -15.97
N HIS A 214 -3.54 -1.10 -16.83
CA HIS A 214 -3.47 -2.51 -16.52
C HIS A 214 -2.05 -3.05 -16.61
N THR A 215 -1.79 -4.14 -15.90
CA THR A 215 -0.49 -4.81 -15.90
C THR A 215 -0.36 -5.71 -17.13
N ASN A 216 0.82 -5.75 -17.74
CA ASN A 216 1.18 -6.77 -18.72
C ASN A 216 1.54 -8.08 -17.97
N VAL A 217 0.51 -8.84 -17.60
CA VAL A 217 0.67 -10.01 -16.73
C VAL A 217 1.28 -11.22 -17.44
N ARG A 218 1.24 -11.25 -18.77
CA ARG A 218 1.78 -12.38 -19.55
C ARG A 218 3.30 -12.35 -19.61
N ALA A 219 3.89 -11.17 -19.56
CA ALA A 219 5.32 -10.99 -19.51
C ALA A 219 5.94 -11.59 -18.23
N VAL A 220 5.15 -11.67 -17.15
CA VAL A 220 5.57 -12.25 -15.87
C VAL A 220 5.22 -13.73 -15.80
N GLY A 221 6.17 -14.58 -15.45
CA GLY A 221 6.03 -16.06 -15.39
C GLY A 221 5.13 -16.61 -14.27
N ILE A 222 4.12 -15.85 -13.79
CA ILE A 222 3.26 -16.27 -12.67
C ILE A 222 2.07 -17.15 -13.04
N GLY A 223 1.87 -17.42 -14.33
CA GLY A 223 0.78 -18.27 -14.84
C GLY A 223 -0.61 -17.61 -14.86
N GLN A 224 -0.77 -16.40 -14.34
CA GLN A 224 -2.01 -15.64 -14.42
C GLN A 224 -2.13 -14.98 -15.81
N LYS A 225 -3.31 -15.12 -16.45
CA LYS A 225 -3.60 -14.50 -17.75
C LYS A 225 -4.51 -13.27 -17.66
N LYS A 226 -5.13 -13.05 -16.51
CA LYS A 226 -6.06 -11.93 -16.25
C LYS A 226 -5.30 -10.75 -15.68
N ALA A 227 -5.23 -9.64 -16.42
CA ALA A 227 -4.55 -8.44 -15.98
C ALA A 227 -5.20 -7.79 -14.73
N HIS A 228 -4.41 -7.08 -13.97
CA HIS A 228 -4.89 -6.21 -12.90
C HIS A 228 -5.12 -4.81 -13.45
N LEU A 229 -6.31 -4.28 -13.24
CA LEU A 229 -6.71 -2.92 -13.66
C LEU A 229 -6.75 -2.00 -12.45
N ALA A 230 -6.17 -0.81 -12.56
CA ALA A 230 -6.21 0.22 -11.52
C ALA A 230 -6.40 1.61 -12.12
N GLU A 231 -6.89 2.53 -11.29
CA GLU A 231 -6.88 3.95 -11.56
C GLU A 231 -5.58 4.54 -11.01
N VAL A 232 -4.91 5.35 -11.82
CA VAL A 232 -3.71 6.10 -11.46
C VAL A 232 -3.99 7.57 -11.70
N GLN A 233 -3.80 8.41 -10.68
CA GLN A 233 -4.00 9.85 -10.82
C GLN A 233 -2.84 10.48 -11.60
N VAL A 234 -3.16 11.38 -12.49
CA VAL A 234 -2.21 12.24 -13.20
C VAL A 234 -2.13 13.55 -12.45
N ASN A 235 -0.92 13.93 -12.05
CA ASN A 235 -0.62 15.20 -11.40
C ASN A 235 0.32 16.03 -12.27
N GLY A 236 0.33 17.33 -12.04
CA GLY A 236 1.18 18.30 -12.76
C GLY A 236 0.48 18.95 -13.96
N GLY A 237 0.80 20.22 -14.23
CA GLY A 237 0.22 20.98 -15.35
C GLY A 237 -1.25 21.35 -15.17
N SER A 238 -1.84 21.90 -16.21
CA SER A 238 -3.27 22.21 -16.30
C SER A 238 -4.12 20.93 -16.47
N VAL A 239 -5.44 21.05 -16.40
CA VAL A 239 -6.34 19.91 -16.65
C VAL A 239 -6.27 19.47 -18.12
N GLU A 240 -6.11 20.41 -19.02
CA GLU A 240 -5.97 20.15 -20.45
C GLU A 240 -4.69 19.34 -20.72
N ASP A 241 -3.54 19.79 -20.18
CA ASP A 241 -2.27 19.08 -20.31
C ASP A 241 -2.35 17.65 -19.77
N LYS A 242 -3.05 17.44 -18.64
CA LYS A 242 -3.26 16.09 -18.06
C LYS A 242 -4.09 15.19 -18.96
N VAL A 243 -5.11 15.73 -19.64
CA VAL A 243 -5.93 14.96 -20.57
C VAL A 243 -5.10 14.60 -21.81
N ASP A 244 -4.37 15.56 -22.39
CA ASP A 244 -3.52 15.34 -23.56
C ASP A 244 -2.40 14.35 -23.26
N PHE A 245 -1.74 14.49 -22.10
CA PHE A 245 -0.77 13.52 -21.61
C PHE A 245 -1.39 12.11 -21.43
N ALA A 246 -2.62 12.01 -20.92
CA ALA A 246 -3.28 10.73 -20.77
C ALA A 246 -3.63 10.08 -22.13
N LEU A 247 -4.04 10.88 -23.11
CA LEU A 247 -4.35 10.43 -24.46
C LEU A 247 -3.10 9.98 -25.22
N SER A 248 -1.98 10.71 -25.09
CA SER A 248 -0.71 10.35 -25.72
C SER A 248 -0.15 9.00 -25.24
N LEU A 249 -0.51 8.57 -24.02
CA LEU A 249 -0.09 7.31 -23.44
C LEU A 249 -1.03 6.14 -23.74
N PHE A 250 -2.11 6.35 -24.51
CA PHE A 250 -3.04 5.26 -24.83
C PHE A 250 -2.36 4.13 -25.59
N GLU A 251 -2.65 2.89 -25.16
CA GLU A 251 -2.15 1.65 -25.74
C GLU A 251 -0.64 1.45 -25.63
N GLN A 252 0.09 2.45 -25.10
CA GLN A 252 1.54 2.38 -24.95
C GLN A 252 1.96 1.72 -23.64
N PRO A 253 3.07 0.96 -23.67
CA PRO A 253 3.68 0.43 -22.46
C PRO A 253 4.42 1.54 -21.70
N VAL A 254 4.12 1.71 -20.42
CA VAL A 254 4.78 2.65 -19.52
C VAL A 254 5.66 1.88 -18.55
N GLY A 255 6.97 2.15 -18.55
CA GLY A 255 7.95 1.57 -17.64
C GLY A 255 7.89 2.17 -16.24
N ILE A 256 8.54 1.51 -15.30
CA ILE A 256 8.58 1.97 -13.90
C ILE A 256 9.38 3.26 -13.71
N ASP A 257 10.41 3.46 -14.51
CA ASP A 257 11.28 4.65 -14.51
C ASP A 257 10.55 5.94 -14.89
N ALA A 258 9.48 5.86 -15.69
CA ALA A 258 8.62 7.00 -15.98
C ALA A 258 7.83 7.48 -14.73
N VAL A 259 7.75 6.67 -13.68
CA VAL A 259 6.96 6.97 -12.49
C VAL A 259 7.81 7.18 -11.25
N PHE A 260 8.84 6.36 -11.03
CA PHE A 260 9.70 6.41 -9.85
C PHE A 260 11.17 6.55 -10.22
N SER A 261 11.92 7.21 -9.36
CA SER A 261 13.38 7.32 -9.44
C SER A 261 14.05 6.49 -8.33
N GLN A 262 15.34 6.21 -8.52
CA GLN A 262 16.17 5.65 -7.46
C GLN A 262 16.23 6.63 -6.29
N ASP A 263 16.42 6.13 -5.07
CA ASP A 263 16.47 6.88 -3.82
C ASP A 263 15.17 7.57 -3.39
N GLU A 264 14.10 7.48 -4.19
CA GLU A 264 12.79 8.02 -3.82
C GLU A 264 12.15 7.19 -2.68
N MET A 265 11.40 7.86 -1.81
CA MET A 265 10.54 7.22 -0.81
C MET A 265 9.15 6.99 -1.40
N ILE A 266 8.72 5.75 -1.44
CA ILE A 266 7.42 5.35 -1.97
C ILE A 266 6.58 4.58 -0.97
N ASP A 267 5.30 4.45 -1.23
CA ASP A 267 4.35 3.72 -0.40
C ASP A 267 3.92 2.41 -1.09
N ALA A 268 3.96 1.31 -0.35
CA ALA A 268 3.51 0.01 -0.83
C ALA A 268 2.12 -0.35 -0.28
N ILE A 269 1.17 -0.56 -1.18
CA ILE A 269 -0.24 -0.83 -0.86
C ILE A 269 -0.58 -2.25 -1.32
N ALA A 270 -0.91 -3.13 -0.38
CA ALA A 270 -1.25 -4.50 -0.71
C ALA A 270 -2.17 -5.17 0.32
N ILE A 271 -2.52 -6.42 0.02
CA ILE A 271 -3.28 -7.29 0.91
C ILE A 271 -2.32 -8.26 1.58
N THR A 272 -2.30 -8.31 2.89
CA THR A 272 -1.43 -9.21 3.67
C THR A 272 -1.73 -10.68 3.38
N ARG A 273 -0.77 -11.56 3.67
CA ARG A 273 -0.97 -13.02 3.54
C ARG A 273 -2.10 -13.47 4.47
N GLY A 274 -3.07 -14.20 3.95
CA GLY A 274 -4.16 -14.76 4.72
C GLY A 274 -3.71 -15.96 5.54
N ARG A 275 -4.22 -16.10 6.76
CA ARG A 275 -3.98 -17.20 7.69
C ARG A 275 -5.27 -17.86 8.18
N GLY A 276 -6.42 -17.39 7.70
CA GLY A 276 -7.73 -17.90 8.12
C GLY A 276 -8.11 -17.47 9.53
N THR A 277 -8.88 -18.30 10.21
CA THR A 277 -9.32 -18.04 11.59
C THR A 277 -8.23 -18.47 12.58
N GLU A 278 -7.77 -17.54 13.38
CA GLU A 278 -6.73 -17.77 14.38
C GLU A 278 -7.20 -17.32 15.77
N GLY A 279 -6.62 -17.95 16.80
CA GLY A 279 -6.84 -17.62 18.20
C GLY A 279 -6.19 -16.28 18.60
N VAL A 280 -6.54 -15.79 19.78
CA VAL A 280 -6.13 -14.47 20.28
C VAL A 280 -4.61 -14.31 20.41
N VAL A 281 -3.88 -15.35 20.73
CA VAL A 281 -2.42 -15.30 20.88
C VAL A 281 -1.75 -14.96 19.55
N ALA A 282 -2.10 -15.64 18.45
CA ALA A 282 -1.55 -15.35 17.13
C ALA A 282 -2.14 -14.07 16.55
N ARG A 283 -3.45 -13.85 16.70
CA ARG A 283 -4.17 -12.75 16.06
C ARG A 283 -3.91 -11.38 16.71
N TRP A 284 -3.70 -11.35 18.03
CA TRP A 284 -3.53 -10.12 18.80
C TRP A 284 -2.20 -10.02 19.53
N GLY A 285 -1.44 -11.11 19.61
CA GLY A 285 -0.17 -11.13 20.32
C GLY A 285 -0.32 -11.05 21.84
N VAL A 286 -1.47 -11.49 22.38
CA VAL A 286 -1.66 -11.54 23.84
C VAL A 286 -0.77 -12.62 24.44
N SER A 287 -0.35 -12.41 25.68
CA SER A 287 0.50 -13.33 26.43
C SER A 287 -0.22 -14.68 26.63
N ARG A 288 0.53 -15.76 26.55
CA ARG A 288 0.04 -17.09 26.90
C ARG A 288 -0.16 -17.15 28.39
N LEU A 289 -1.28 -17.73 28.85
CA LEU A 289 -1.55 -17.94 30.26
C LEU A 289 -0.59 -18.96 30.89
N PRO A 290 -0.39 -18.95 32.22
CA PRO A 290 0.47 -19.90 32.93
C PRO A 290 0.08 -21.35 32.69
N ARG A 291 1.06 -22.27 32.78
CA ARG A 291 0.88 -23.70 32.53
C ARG A 291 -0.24 -24.35 33.36
N LYS A 292 -0.41 -23.94 34.59
CA LYS A 292 -1.43 -24.47 35.51
C LYS A 292 -2.86 -23.98 35.24
N THR A 293 -3.07 -23.15 34.22
CA THR A 293 -4.40 -22.58 33.92
C THR A 293 -5.36 -23.68 33.45
N HIS A 294 -6.43 -23.87 34.17
CA HIS A 294 -7.53 -24.75 33.78
C HIS A 294 -8.28 -24.15 32.56
N ARG A 295 -8.86 -24.99 31.71
CA ARG A 295 -9.63 -24.63 30.50
C ARG A 295 -8.83 -23.96 29.36
N GLY A 296 -7.51 -24.03 29.38
CA GLY A 296 -6.65 -23.69 28.24
C GLY A 296 -5.83 -22.42 28.43
N LEU A 297 -4.66 -22.42 27.78
CA LEU A 297 -3.58 -21.44 27.97
C LEU A 297 -3.64 -20.31 26.91
N ARG A 298 -4.23 -20.58 25.73
CA ARG A 298 -4.20 -19.65 24.57
C ARG A 298 -5.50 -18.84 24.49
N LYS A 299 -5.86 -18.21 25.58
CA LYS A 299 -7.09 -17.41 25.75
C LYS A 299 -6.78 -16.09 26.43
N VAL A 300 -7.75 -15.20 26.46
CA VAL A 300 -7.78 -14.01 27.31
C VAL A 300 -8.45 -14.40 28.62
N ALA A 301 -7.82 -14.12 29.76
CA ALA A 301 -8.34 -14.52 31.07
C ALA A 301 -9.66 -13.84 31.41
N CYS A 302 -9.70 -12.51 31.32
CA CYS A 302 -10.89 -11.71 31.57
C CYS A 302 -11.33 -10.99 30.28
N ILE A 303 -12.62 -11.07 29.96
CA ILE A 303 -13.21 -10.46 28.77
C ILE A 303 -14.00 -9.18 29.05
N GLY A 304 -14.06 -8.78 30.32
CA GLY A 304 -14.74 -7.58 30.78
C GLY A 304 -15.31 -7.74 32.20
N ALA A 305 -15.81 -6.66 32.74
CA ALA A 305 -16.53 -6.62 34.02
C ALA A 305 -17.95 -7.19 33.86
N TRP A 306 -18.68 -7.34 34.96
CA TRP A 306 -20.08 -7.76 34.94
C TRP A 306 -20.95 -6.73 34.19
N HIS A 307 -20.75 -5.47 34.51
CA HIS A 307 -21.41 -4.35 33.80
C HIS A 307 -20.38 -3.54 33.01
N PRO A 308 -20.68 -3.18 31.77
CA PRO A 308 -21.85 -3.54 30.95
C PRO A 308 -21.87 -5.04 30.61
N SER A 309 -23.06 -5.66 30.63
CA SER A 309 -23.27 -7.10 30.44
C SER A 309 -23.02 -7.59 29.00
N ARG A 310 -22.05 -7.02 28.33
CA ARG A 310 -21.60 -7.37 26.97
C ARG A 310 -20.09 -7.37 26.87
N VAL A 311 -19.55 -8.16 25.94
CA VAL A 311 -18.12 -8.09 25.61
C VAL A 311 -17.90 -6.90 24.65
N MET A 312 -17.04 -5.98 25.05
CA MET A 312 -16.76 -4.80 24.23
C MET A 312 -15.96 -5.19 22.97
N TRP A 313 -16.11 -4.39 21.91
CA TRP A 313 -15.39 -4.56 20.64
C TRP A 313 -13.87 -4.43 20.78
N THR A 314 -13.38 -3.81 21.85
CA THR A 314 -11.96 -3.60 22.15
C THR A 314 -11.28 -4.84 22.68
N VAL A 315 -12.02 -5.85 23.13
CA VAL A 315 -11.46 -7.09 23.67
C VAL A 315 -10.91 -7.96 22.55
N ALA A 316 -9.71 -8.51 22.73
CA ALA A 316 -9.10 -9.42 21.77
C ALA A 316 -9.91 -10.73 21.69
N ARG A 317 -10.36 -11.07 20.47
CA ARG A 317 -11.14 -12.30 20.18
C ARG A 317 -10.52 -13.05 19.01
N ALA A 318 -10.76 -14.34 18.93
CA ALA A 318 -10.43 -15.17 17.77
C ALA A 318 -11.21 -14.68 16.53
N GLY A 319 -10.70 -14.97 15.36
CA GLY A 319 -11.33 -14.63 14.08
C GLY A 319 -10.32 -14.55 12.95
N GLN A 320 -10.72 -13.93 11.85
CA GLN A 320 -9.91 -13.78 10.64
C GLN A 320 -8.58 -13.08 10.96
N HIS A 321 -7.47 -13.73 10.60
CA HIS A 321 -6.13 -13.15 10.63
C HIS A 321 -5.52 -13.15 9.24
N GLY A 322 -4.91 -12.02 8.87
CA GLY A 322 -4.38 -11.80 7.53
C GLY A 322 -5.47 -11.57 6.48
N PHE A 323 -5.04 -11.43 5.23
CA PHE A 323 -5.85 -10.98 4.10
C PHE A 323 -6.49 -9.61 4.36
N HIS A 324 -5.71 -8.73 4.98
CA HIS A 324 -6.10 -7.35 5.30
C HIS A 324 -5.42 -6.38 4.34
N HIS A 325 -6.14 -5.35 3.93
CA HIS A 325 -5.56 -4.23 3.18
C HIS A 325 -4.65 -3.43 4.10
N ARG A 326 -3.41 -3.19 3.65
CA ARG A 326 -2.40 -2.39 4.36
C ARG A 326 -1.70 -1.46 3.40
N THR A 327 -1.37 -0.28 3.87
CA THR A 327 -0.47 0.68 3.25
C THR A 327 0.75 0.80 4.15
N GLU A 328 1.91 0.41 3.65
CA GLU A 328 3.18 0.64 4.29
C GLU A 328 3.86 1.82 3.63
N MET A 329 4.07 2.87 4.42
CA MET A 329 4.61 4.14 3.94
C MET A 329 6.14 4.15 4.01
N ASN A 330 6.75 5.07 3.25
CA ASN A 330 8.18 5.40 3.33
C ASN A 330 9.10 4.19 3.10
N LYS A 331 8.89 3.47 1.99
CA LYS A 331 9.83 2.46 1.50
C LYS A 331 10.83 3.11 0.56
N LYS A 332 12.10 3.09 0.92
CA LYS A 332 13.19 3.62 0.07
C LYS A 332 13.39 2.70 -1.13
N VAL A 333 13.52 3.29 -2.30
CA VAL A 333 13.91 2.59 -3.53
C VAL A 333 15.44 2.48 -3.53
N TYR A 334 15.95 1.26 -3.59
CA TYR A 334 17.39 1.02 -3.57
C TYR A 334 17.95 0.81 -4.97
N LYS A 335 17.21 0.16 -5.85
CA LYS A 335 17.60 -0.08 -7.22
C LYS A 335 16.35 -0.22 -8.10
N ILE A 336 16.47 0.26 -9.31
CA ILE A 336 15.52 -0.01 -10.41
C ILE A 336 16.33 -0.73 -11.48
N GLY A 337 15.88 -1.92 -11.89
CA GLY A 337 16.49 -2.68 -12.97
C GLY A 337 15.56 -2.71 -14.16
N LYS A 338 16.08 -2.40 -15.34
CA LYS A 338 15.37 -2.45 -16.62
C LYS A 338 15.78 -3.67 -17.40
N LYS A 339 14.82 -4.33 -18.00
CA LYS A 339 15.06 -5.47 -18.89
C LYS A 339 15.88 -5.04 -20.11
N GLY A 340 16.94 -5.78 -20.37
CA GLY A 340 17.86 -5.51 -21.49
C GLY A 340 18.99 -4.54 -21.20
N ASP A 341 18.93 -3.81 -20.08
CA ASP A 341 19.99 -2.89 -19.65
C ASP A 341 20.91 -3.55 -18.61
N GLU A 342 22.11 -3.03 -18.47
CA GLU A 342 23.03 -3.44 -17.39
C GLU A 342 22.45 -3.20 -15.99
N SER A 343 21.56 -2.25 -15.86
CA SER A 343 20.83 -1.97 -14.61
C SER A 343 20.04 -3.18 -14.10
N HIS A 344 19.65 -4.12 -14.99
CA HIS A 344 18.96 -5.35 -14.61
C HIS A 344 19.85 -6.32 -13.83
N LYS A 345 21.17 -6.31 -14.09
CA LYS A 345 22.10 -7.18 -13.39
C LYS A 345 22.27 -6.77 -11.93
N ALA A 346 22.62 -7.74 -11.09
CA ALA A 346 22.92 -7.52 -9.68
C ALA A 346 24.40 -7.18 -9.42
N THR A 347 25.13 -6.77 -10.45
CA THR A 347 26.50 -6.27 -10.34
C THR A 347 26.52 -4.91 -9.66
N THR A 348 27.59 -4.62 -8.93
CA THR A 348 27.86 -3.33 -8.27
C THR A 348 29.30 -2.93 -8.54
N GLU A 349 29.66 -1.70 -8.24
CA GLU A 349 31.06 -1.21 -8.35
C GLU A 349 32.05 -2.06 -7.53
N TYR A 350 31.60 -2.66 -6.43
CA TYR A 350 32.41 -3.48 -5.51
C TYR A 350 32.32 -4.98 -5.80
N ASP A 351 31.26 -5.41 -6.48
CA ASP A 351 31.01 -6.81 -6.84
C ASP A 351 30.76 -6.90 -8.35
N VAL A 352 31.84 -7.09 -9.11
CA VAL A 352 31.83 -7.16 -10.57
C VAL A 352 31.40 -8.53 -11.12
N THR A 353 31.01 -9.47 -10.24
CA THR A 353 30.52 -10.78 -10.66
C THR A 353 29.28 -10.62 -11.54
N ASP A 354 29.30 -11.21 -12.74
CA ASP A 354 28.14 -11.18 -13.63
C ASP A 354 27.02 -12.09 -13.07
N LYS A 355 26.00 -11.48 -12.56
CA LYS A 355 24.87 -12.15 -11.93
C LYS A 355 23.58 -11.34 -12.06
N ASP A 356 22.48 -12.04 -12.23
CA ASP A 356 21.15 -11.45 -12.26
C ASP A 356 20.61 -11.25 -10.82
N ILE A 357 19.56 -10.45 -10.71
CA ILE A 357 18.84 -10.24 -9.42
C ILE A 357 18.18 -11.53 -8.92
N THR A 358 17.95 -12.48 -9.80
CA THR A 358 17.31 -13.76 -9.47
C THR A 358 18.28 -14.66 -8.71
N PRO A 359 17.94 -15.13 -7.49
CA PRO A 359 18.76 -16.08 -6.77
C PRO A 359 18.93 -17.39 -7.52
N MET A 360 20.02 -18.12 -7.24
CA MET A 360 20.22 -19.47 -7.78
C MET A 360 18.99 -20.35 -7.53
N GLY A 361 18.46 -20.95 -8.58
CA GLY A 361 17.24 -21.74 -8.54
C GLY A 361 15.94 -20.93 -8.51
N GLY A 362 15.99 -19.62 -8.66
CA GLY A 362 14.86 -18.71 -8.67
C GLY A 362 14.36 -18.32 -7.28
N PHE A 363 13.48 -17.33 -7.21
CA PHE A 363 12.79 -17.00 -5.97
C PHE A 363 11.80 -18.11 -5.60
N PRO A 364 11.83 -18.64 -4.36
CA PRO A 364 10.91 -19.72 -3.93
C PRO A 364 9.45 -19.32 -4.13
N HIS A 365 8.67 -20.18 -4.78
CA HIS A 365 7.26 -19.96 -5.14
C HIS A 365 6.99 -18.81 -6.14
N TYR A 366 8.01 -18.21 -6.73
CA TYR A 366 7.85 -17.19 -7.75
C TYR A 366 8.46 -17.63 -9.08
N GLY A 367 9.73 -17.84 -9.11
CA GLY A 367 10.52 -18.19 -10.30
C GLY A 367 11.62 -17.16 -10.59
N VAL A 368 11.88 -16.95 -11.85
CA VAL A 368 12.87 -15.98 -12.35
C VAL A 368 12.21 -14.61 -12.48
N VAL A 369 12.96 -13.55 -12.28
CA VAL A 369 12.58 -12.15 -12.55
C VAL A 369 13.24 -11.78 -13.89
N ASP A 370 12.42 -11.61 -14.91
CA ASP A 370 12.87 -11.35 -16.28
C ASP A 370 12.51 -9.94 -16.77
N GLU A 371 11.46 -9.36 -16.21
CA GLU A 371 11.00 -8.03 -16.54
C GLU A 371 11.63 -6.96 -15.63
N ASP A 372 11.32 -5.70 -15.90
CA ASP A 372 11.74 -4.59 -15.03
C ASP A 372 11.41 -4.90 -13.57
N TYR A 373 12.25 -4.45 -12.66
CA TYR A 373 12.03 -4.64 -11.24
C TYR A 373 12.45 -3.45 -10.41
N ILE A 374 11.90 -3.38 -9.21
CA ILE A 374 12.27 -2.41 -8.19
C ILE A 374 12.65 -3.12 -6.89
N VAL A 375 13.74 -2.67 -6.29
CA VAL A 375 14.22 -3.16 -4.99
C VAL A 375 13.86 -2.16 -3.92
N LEU A 376 13.06 -2.60 -2.94
CA LEU A 376 12.56 -1.77 -1.85
C LEU A 376 13.15 -2.18 -0.51
N LYS A 377 13.50 -1.20 0.30
CA LYS A 377 13.98 -1.41 1.67
C LYS A 377 12.98 -2.17 2.53
N GLY A 378 13.44 -3.22 3.18
CA GLY A 378 12.68 -3.99 4.16
C GLY A 378 11.61 -4.89 3.54
N ALA A 379 10.64 -5.28 4.35
CA ALA A 379 9.51 -6.10 3.92
C ALA A 379 8.36 -5.23 3.41
N ILE A 380 7.57 -5.78 2.49
CA ILE A 380 6.31 -5.20 2.03
C ILE A 380 5.15 -6.18 2.24
N PRO A 381 3.90 -5.70 2.40
CA PRO A 381 2.77 -6.58 2.66
C PRO A 381 2.47 -7.49 1.45
N GLY A 382 1.94 -8.66 1.71
CA GLY A 382 1.49 -9.60 0.70
C GLY A 382 2.32 -10.88 0.59
N SER A 383 1.75 -11.87 -0.07
CA SER A 383 2.44 -13.10 -0.46
C SER A 383 3.17 -12.90 -1.78
N LYS A 384 4.12 -13.77 -2.10
CA LYS A 384 4.73 -13.86 -3.43
C LYS A 384 3.66 -14.02 -4.51
N LYS A 385 3.90 -13.53 -5.71
CA LYS A 385 2.95 -13.45 -6.84
C LYS A 385 1.78 -12.47 -6.65
N ARG A 386 1.68 -11.78 -5.52
CA ARG A 386 0.59 -10.82 -5.29
C ARG A 386 0.90 -9.49 -5.95
N CYS A 387 -0.14 -8.93 -6.61
CA CYS A 387 -0.08 -7.58 -7.15
C CYS A 387 0.02 -6.57 -5.99
N ILE A 388 1.04 -5.74 -6.05
CA ILE A 388 1.32 -4.64 -5.13
C ILE A 388 1.07 -3.34 -5.89
N THR A 389 0.37 -2.40 -5.29
CA THR A 389 0.27 -1.05 -5.82
C THR A 389 1.33 -0.19 -5.14
N LEU A 390 2.21 0.40 -5.92
CA LEU A 390 3.21 1.36 -5.50
C LEU A 390 2.67 2.76 -5.75
N ARG A 391 2.91 3.70 -4.84
CA ARG A 391 2.43 5.07 -4.92
C ARG A 391 3.51 6.03 -4.47
N ARG A 392 3.64 7.18 -5.12
CA ARG A 392 4.47 8.28 -4.62
C ARG A 392 4.04 8.69 -3.23
N SER A 393 4.98 9.15 -2.42
CA SER A 393 4.68 9.63 -1.07
C SER A 393 3.59 10.70 -1.08
N LEU A 394 2.70 10.67 -0.07
CA LEU A 394 1.63 11.67 0.09
C LEU A 394 2.17 13.03 0.57
N VAL A 395 3.30 13.02 1.24
CA VAL A 395 3.91 14.21 1.84
C VAL A 395 5.34 14.39 1.32
N PRO A 396 5.83 15.63 1.24
CA PRO A 396 7.22 15.90 0.91
C PRO A 396 8.16 15.17 1.87
N GLN A 397 9.22 14.59 1.33
CA GLN A 397 10.20 13.82 2.08
C GLN A 397 11.41 14.70 2.37
N THR A 398 11.48 15.23 3.60
CA THR A 398 12.54 16.13 4.05
C THR A 398 13.49 15.52 5.07
N SER A 399 13.22 14.27 5.50
CA SER A 399 14.05 13.59 6.49
C SER A 399 15.42 13.20 5.92
N ARG A 400 16.44 13.14 6.74
CA ARG A 400 17.78 12.69 6.35
C ARG A 400 17.76 11.29 5.69
N ASN A 401 16.94 10.38 6.20
CA ASN A 401 16.78 9.04 5.62
C ASN A 401 16.17 9.06 4.20
N ALA A 402 15.37 10.08 3.91
CA ALA A 402 14.77 10.23 2.58
C ALA A 402 15.75 10.83 1.58
N LEU A 403 16.60 11.73 2.04
CA LEU A 403 17.59 12.43 1.21
C LEU A 403 18.92 11.65 1.06
N GLU A 404 19.10 10.60 1.86
CA GLU A 404 20.27 9.72 1.79
C GLU A 404 20.41 9.08 0.40
N GLU A 405 21.52 9.23 -0.27
CA GLU A 405 21.87 8.50 -1.49
C GLU A 405 22.33 7.08 -1.14
N ILE A 406 21.89 6.09 -1.90
CA ILE A 406 22.16 4.69 -1.61
C ILE A 406 23.26 4.15 -2.51
N LYS A 407 24.40 3.78 -1.90
CA LYS A 407 25.49 3.09 -2.56
C LYS A 407 25.49 1.62 -2.16
N LEU A 408 25.10 0.78 -3.10
CA LEU A 408 25.05 -0.67 -2.90
C LEU A 408 26.45 -1.27 -3.12
N LYS A 409 26.94 -2.02 -2.14
CA LYS A 409 28.19 -2.76 -2.26
C LYS A 409 27.99 -4.19 -2.75
N PHE A 410 26.95 -4.84 -2.27
CA PHE A 410 26.71 -6.24 -2.56
C PHE A 410 25.21 -6.56 -2.55
N ILE A 411 24.79 -7.39 -3.49
CA ILE A 411 23.43 -7.94 -3.56
C ILE A 411 23.55 -9.45 -3.49
N ASP A 412 22.88 -10.08 -2.53
CA ASP A 412 22.91 -11.54 -2.37
C ASP A 412 21.99 -12.25 -3.35
N THR A 413 22.59 -13.13 -4.14
CA THR A 413 21.92 -13.98 -5.14
C THR A 413 22.06 -15.48 -4.81
N ALA A 414 22.47 -15.83 -3.60
CA ALA A 414 22.51 -17.20 -3.14
C ALA A 414 21.12 -17.84 -3.12
N SER A 415 21.06 -19.17 -3.27
CA SER A 415 19.82 -19.92 -3.24
C SER A 415 18.99 -19.61 -1.98
N LYS A 416 17.68 -19.39 -2.15
CA LYS A 416 16.71 -19.12 -1.07
C LYS A 416 15.88 -20.36 -0.68
N PHE A 417 16.15 -21.53 -1.29
CA PHE A 417 15.49 -22.79 -0.92
C PHE A 417 16.05 -23.42 0.37
N GLY A 418 17.26 -23.04 0.73
CA GLY A 418 17.95 -23.43 1.95
C GLY A 418 18.89 -22.32 2.37
N HIS A 419 19.98 -22.69 2.99
CA HIS A 419 21.09 -21.79 3.31
C HIS A 419 22.12 -21.83 2.15
N GLY A 420 21.83 -21.05 1.09
CA GLY A 420 22.72 -20.95 -0.07
C GLY A 420 24.09 -20.40 0.30
N ARG A 421 25.14 -20.96 -0.29
CA ARG A 421 26.52 -20.56 -0.07
C ARG A 421 27.12 -19.78 -1.25
N PHE A 422 26.71 -20.15 -2.47
CA PHE A 422 27.27 -19.62 -3.70
C PHE A 422 26.36 -18.58 -4.34
N GLN A 423 26.99 -17.57 -4.97
CA GLN A 423 26.26 -16.49 -5.65
C GLN A 423 25.90 -16.88 -7.09
N THR A 424 26.75 -17.67 -7.77
CA THR A 424 26.55 -18.11 -9.16
C THR A 424 26.77 -19.61 -9.30
N SER A 425 26.25 -20.17 -10.39
CA SER A 425 26.46 -21.57 -10.77
C SER A 425 27.93 -21.88 -11.04
N ASP A 426 28.66 -20.92 -11.60
CA ASP A 426 30.09 -21.08 -11.97
C ASP A 426 30.97 -21.08 -10.73
N GLU A 427 30.69 -20.23 -9.75
CA GLU A 427 31.33 -20.26 -8.43
C GLU A 427 31.14 -21.64 -7.77
N LYS A 428 29.92 -22.16 -7.80
CA LYS A 428 29.61 -23.50 -7.28
C LYS A 428 30.37 -24.58 -8.01
N ALA A 429 30.43 -24.52 -9.34
CA ALA A 429 31.17 -25.51 -10.15
C ALA A 429 32.69 -25.45 -9.93
N LYS A 430 33.25 -24.26 -9.79
CA LYS A 430 34.69 -24.07 -9.47
C LYS A 430 35.03 -24.66 -8.10
N THR A 431 34.17 -24.48 -7.10
CA THR A 431 34.47 -24.91 -5.72
C THR A 431 34.19 -26.39 -5.48
N LEU A 432 33.09 -26.92 -6.01
CA LEU A 432 32.64 -28.29 -5.76
C LEU A 432 32.93 -29.26 -6.91
N GLY A 433 33.47 -28.79 -8.03
CA GLY A 433 33.58 -29.52 -9.27
C GLY A 433 32.23 -29.63 -10.01
N ARG A 434 32.26 -30.06 -11.27
CA ARG A 434 31.04 -30.37 -12.02
C ARG A 434 30.35 -31.56 -11.37
N VAL A 435 29.24 -31.30 -10.68
CA VAL A 435 28.33 -32.37 -10.30
C VAL A 435 27.73 -32.90 -11.61
N LYS A 436 28.03 -34.18 -11.97
CA LYS A 436 27.31 -34.84 -13.07
C LYS A 436 25.82 -34.83 -12.72
N ALA A 437 25.01 -34.28 -13.62
CA ALA A 437 23.56 -34.31 -13.52
C ALA A 437 23.06 -35.77 -13.62
#